data_8e2d2f8e0b0d4a84f9c4effa054711d5
#
_entry.id   8e2d2f8e0b0d4a84f9c4effa054711d5
#
_cell.length_a   1.000
_cell.length_b   1.000
_cell.length_c   1.000
_cell.angle_alpha   90.00
_cell.angle_beta   90.00
_cell.angle_gamma   90.00
#
_symmetry.space_group_name_H-M   'P 1'
#
loop_
_entity.id
_entity.type
_entity.pdbx_description
1 polymer ?
#
loop_
_entity_poly.entity_id
_entity_poly.type
_entity_poly.pdbx_seq_one_letter_code
_entity_poly.pdbx_strand_id
1 'polypeptide(L)' 'MERTVAVVAPDTKNGVVVNVEVVAPDWINTDPQHLIEYDAEHPAAIGWQVVNGKVIVPPPPPEPDDATL' A
#
# COMPACT_ATOMS: atom_id res chain seq x y z
N MET A 1 0.67 7.57 18.78
CA MET A 1 -0.12 7.02 17.67
C MET A 1 0.80 6.31 16.70
N GLU A 2 0.46 5.10 16.33
CA GLU A 2 1.32 4.34 15.44
C GLU A 2 1.14 4.81 14.01
N ARG A 3 2.20 4.67 13.22
CA ARG A 3 2.17 4.99 11.80
C ARG A 3 2.43 3.72 11.01
N THR A 4 1.93 3.65 9.81
CA THR A 4 2.05 2.45 8.99
C THR A 4 2.78 2.77 7.69
N VAL A 5 3.59 1.80 7.25
CA VAL A 5 4.46 1.96 6.09
C VAL A 5 4.34 0.74 5.20
N ALA A 6 4.25 0.96 3.90
CA ALA A 6 4.23 -0.11 2.91
C ALA A 6 5.62 -0.28 2.33
N VAL A 7 6.07 -1.52 2.22
CA VAL A 7 7.34 -1.86 1.56
C VAL A 7 7.03 -2.21 0.12
N VAL A 8 7.67 -1.55 -0.82
CA VAL A 8 7.39 -1.67 -2.24
C VAL A 8 8.62 -2.17 -3.00
N ALA A 9 8.44 -3.12 -3.88
CA ALA A 9 9.51 -3.65 -4.71
C ALA A 9 9.07 -3.67 -6.17
N PRO A 10 9.93 -3.37 -7.11
CA PRO A 10 11.34 -3.02 -6.96
C PRO A 10 11.59 -1.62 -6.41
N ASP A 11 10.66 -0.69 -6.62
CA ASP A 11 10.80 0.63 -6.02
C ASP A 11 9.44 1.33 -5.98
N THR A 12 9.40 2.50 -5.35
CA THR A 12 8.15 3.23 -5.16
C THR A 12 7.70 3.99 -6.40
N LYS A 13 8.50 4.03 -7.46
CA LYS A 13 8.06 4.65 -8.72
C LYS A 13 7.17 3.68 -9.48
N ASN A 14 7.56 2.42 -9.51
CA ASN A 14 6.77 1.39 -10.17
C ASN A 14 7.04 0.07 -9.47
N GLY A 15 6.08 -0.42 -8.74
CA GLY A 15 6.26 -1.65 -8.00
C GLY A 15 4.97 -2.19 -7.43
N VAL A 16 5.12 -3.12 -6.50
CA VAL A 16 4.01 -3.77 -5.83
C VAL A 16 4.31 -3.77 -4.34
N VAL A 17 3.30 -3.54 -3.53
CA VAL A 17 3.45 -3.62 -2.08
C VAL A 17 3.69 -5.07 -1.71
N VAL A 18 4.85 -5.36 -1.13
CA VAL A 18 5.23 -6.71 -0.76
C VAL A 18 5.14 -6.97 0.74
N ASN A 19 5.05 -5.92 1.54
CA ASN A 19 4.89 -6.05 2.99
C ASN A 19 4.36 -4.74 3.55
N VAL A 20 3.85 -4.78 4.77
CA VAL A 20 3.43 -3.59 5.50
C VAL A 20 4.01 -3.68 6.91
N GLU A 21 4.35 -2.52 7.49
CA GLU A 21 4.98 -2.47 8.80
C GLU A 21 4.38 -1.35 9.63
N VAL A 22 4.38 -1.54 10.93
CA VAL A 22 3.97 -0.52 11.87
C VAL A 22 5.23 0.11 12.44
N VAL A 23 5.30 1.42 12.46
CA VAL A 23 6.48 2.16 12.92
C VAL A 23 6.08 3.14 14.03
N ALA A 24 7.08 3.57 14.78
CA ALA A 24 6.87 4.52 15.87
C ALA A 24 6.43 5.89 15.32
N PRO A 25 5.74 6.70 16.14
CA PRO A 25 5.29 8.02 15.69
C PRO A 25 6.41 8.96 15.26
N ASP A 26 7.62 8.75 15.78
CA ASP A 26 8.76 9.59 15.43
C ASP A 26 9.61 8.97 14.31
N TRP A 27 9.13 7.91 13.68
CA TRP A 27 9.86 7.27 12.60
C TRP A 27 10.08 8.21 11.42
N ILE A 28 11.26 8.17 10.84
CA ILE A 28 11.62 8.96 9.68
C ILE A 28 11.93 8.00 8.53
N ASN A 29 11.38 8.29 7.35
CA ASN A 29 11.62 7.44 6.18
C ASN A 29 13.04 7.67 5.66
N THR A 30 13.91 6.69 5.91
CA THR A 30 15.29 6.73 5.43
C THR A 30 15.47 5.95 4.13
N ASP A 31 14.40 5.35 3.60
CA ASP A 31 14.48 4.58 2.37
C ASP A 31 13.24 4.87 1.51
N PRO A 32 13.08 6.11 1.02
CA PRO A 32 11.91 6.47 0.24
C PRO A 32 11.82 5.74 -1.10
N GLN A 33 12.87 5.06 -1.52
CA GLN A 33 12.84 4.28 -2.73
C GLN A 33 12.01 3.01 -2.56
N HIS A 34 11.89 2.49 -1.33
CA HIS A 34 11.16 1.26 -1.08
C HIS A 34 10.05 1.41 -0.06
N LEU A 35 9.95 2.53 0.64
CA LEU A 35 8.98 2.69 1.72
C LEU A 35 8.04 3.86 1.45
N ILE A 36 6.75 3.61 1.59
CA ILE A 36 5.72 4.63 1.47
C ILE A 36 4.86 4.58 2.73
N GLU A 37 4.71 5.70 3.41
CA GLU A 37 3.79 5.77 4.54
C GLU A 37 2.35 5.80 4.02
N TYR A 38 1.45 5.09 4.68
CA TYR A 38 0.06 5.07 4.27
C TYR A 38 -0.86 5.20 5.50
N ASP A 39 -2.12 5.52 5.24
CA ASP A 39 -3.10 5.71 6.30
C ASP A 39 -4.51 5.42 5.74
N ALA A 40 -5.54 5.76 6.51
CA ALA A 40 -6.92 5.48 6.09
C ALA A 40 -7.34 6.29 4.85
N GLU A 41 -6.76 7.47 4.64
CA GLU A 41 -7.08 8.29 3.48
C GLU A 41 -6.30 7.87 2.25
N HIS A 42 -5.11 7.29 2.47
CA HIS A 42 -4.25 6.82 1.39
C HIS A 42 -3.87 5.38 1.71
N PRO A 43 -4.81 4.44 1.53
CA PRO A 43 -4.59 3.07 1.99
C PRO A 43 -3.59 2.30 1.12
N ALA A 44 -3.03 1.27 1.71
CA ALA A 44 -2.15 0.34 1.01
C ALA A 44 -2.35 -1.05 1.60
N ALA A 45 -2.11 -2.06 0.78
CA ALA A 45 -2.18 -3.45 1.22
C ALA A 45 -1.22 -4.28 0.38
N ILE A 46 -0.81 -5.41 0.91
CA ILE A 46 0.09 -6.31 0.21
C ILE A 46 -0.55 -6.74 -1.11
N GLY A 47 0.20 -6.65 -2.19
CA GLY A 47 -0.27 -6.99 -3.52
C GLY A 47 -0.79 -5.82 -4.33
N TRP A 48 -0.98 -4.66 -3.72
CA TRP A 48 -1.45 -3.49 -4.45
C TRP A 48 -0.31 -2.88 -5.27
N GLN A 49 -0.67 -2.30 -6.42
CA GLN A 49 0.29 -1.73 -7.33
C GLN A 49 0.65 -0.31 -6.93
N VAL A 50 1.90 0.09 -7.18
CA VAL A 50 2.36 1.46 -6.94
C VAL A 50 2.86 2.02 -8.25
N VAL A 51 2.39 3.22 -8.62
CA VAL A 51 2.78 3.90 -9.85
C VAL A 51 3.12 5.35 -9.51
N ASN A 52 4.30 5.79 -9.91
CA ASN A 52 4.76 7.16 -9.68
C ASN A 52 4.69 7.57 -8.20
N GLY A 53 5.02 6.67 -7.30
CA GLY A 53 5.03 6.96 -5.88
C GLY A 53 3.65 6.93 -5.23
N LYS A 54 2.61 6.52 -5.95
CA LYS A 54 1.26 6.46 -5.41
C LYS A 54 0.74 5.04 -5.44
N VAL A 55 0.16 4.62 -4.34
CA VAL A 55 -0.50 3.31 -4.25
C VAL A 55 -1.82 3.39 -4.99
N ILE A 56 -2.03 2.47 -5.90
CA ILE A 56 -3.26 2.40 -6.69
C ILE A 56 -4.22 1.46 -5.99
N VAL A 57 -5.36 1.98 -5.58
CA VAL A 57 -6.40 1.16 -4.95
C VAL A 57 -7.04 0.32 -6.06
N PRO A 58 -6.98 -1.01 -5.97
CA PRO A 58 -7.58 -1.84 -7.01
C PRO A 58 -9.09 -1.69 -6.99
N PRO A 59 -9.75 -1.89 -8.13
CA PRO A 59 -11.21 -1.88 -8.14
C PRO A 59 -11.73 -3.02 -7.26
N PRO A 60 -12.91 -2.85 -6.64
CA PRO A 60 -13.48 -3.94 -5.85
C PRO A 60 -13.74 -5.13 -6.76
N PRO A 61 -13.65 -6.36 -6.25
CA PRO A 61 -13.98 -7.51 -7.06
C PRO A 61 -15.44 -7.43 -7.49
N PRO A 62 -15.77 -7.93 -8.67
CA PRO A 62 -17.16 -7.92 -9.10
C PRO A 62 -18.00 -8.72 -8.12
N GLU A 63 -19.20 -8.22 -7.84
CA GLU A 63 -20.06 -8.97 -6.97
C GLU A 63 -20.35 -10.31 -7.59
N PRO A 64 -20.38 -11.36 -6.78
CA PRO A 64 -20.75 -12.64 -7.31
C PRO A 64 -22.16 -12.49 -7.82
N ASP A 65 -22.34 -13.04 -8.98
CA ASP A 65 -23.61 -12.99 -9.57
C ASP A 65 -24.41 -14.07 -9.00
N ASP A 66 -24.77 -14.00 -7.86
CA ASP A 66 -25.40 -15.01 -7.24
C ASP A 66 -26.73 -14.90 -7.35
N ALA A 67 -26.97 -14.23 -8.12
CA ALA A 67 -28.18 -14.23 -8.41
C ALA A 67 -28.70 -15.48 -8.26
N THR A 68 -28.03 -15.94 -8.11
CA THR A 68 -28.25 -16.94 -7.89
C THR A 68 -28.64 -17.45 -6.91
N LEU A 69 -28.83 -17.45 -6.63
CA LEU A 69 -29.15 -18.09 -5.75
C LEU A 69 -30.01 -18.29 -5.44
#